data_ce84c34fe96cdfc6bcc456df6b334311
#
_entry.id   ce84c34fe96cdfc6bcc456df6b334311
#
_cell.length_a   1.000
_cell.length_b   1.000
_cell.length_c   1.000
_cell.angle_alpha   90.00
_cell.angle_beta   90.00
_cell.angle_gamma   90.00
#
_symmetry.space_group_name_H-M   'P 1'
#
loop_
_entity.id
_entity.type
_entity.pdbx_description
1 polymer ?
#
loop_
_entity_poly.entity_id
_entity_poly.type
_entity_poly.pdbx_seq_one_letter_code
_entity_poly.pdbx_strand_id
1 'polypeptide(L)'
;MNISATSQSVPEVAIFAEHLVRRFGEFTAVNDVSFEVKKGEIFGFLGPNGSGKTTVIKMLTGLLPLTGGAAQVEGLDVRTHAEEVRERIGYMSQKFSLYDDLTVSENLTFYGRIYSLPADRLKRRISEIVELNGLGPYLDRLAAKLSGGWKQRLALGCAMLHEPKLLFLDEPTAGIDPVARRQLWDLLFELSGHGITFFVTTHYMDEAERCSHVAYIYYGKLIADGTPNSLRELRDVQPPGTLRVEITTPEVTRALRFARQNPGIRSATIFGQSIHALIDDHFDLHDLREQLLKEGIAVAEIRPLAPSLEDVFVELTYKHQALLEASRA
;
A
#
# COMPACT_ATOMS: atom_id res chain seq x y z
N MET A 1 -47.67 8.31 0.05
CA MET A 1 -46.30 8.45 -0.42
C MET A 1 -45.38 7.81 0.60
N ASN A 2 -45.00 6.55 0.37
CA ASN A 2 -44.05 5.82 1.21
C ASN A 2 -42.64 6.12 0.71
N ILE A 3 -41.88 6.86 1.49
CA ILE A 3 -40.45 7.05 1.28
C ILE A 3 -39.78 5.79 1.88
N SER A 4 -39.42 4.84 1.01
CA SER A 4 -38.57 3.71 1.39
C SER A 4 -37.21 4.25 1.83
N ALA A 5 -36.94 4.18 3.12
CA ALA A 5 -35.62 4.40 3.67
C ALA A 5 -34.69 3.29 3.12
N THR A 6 -33.80 3.68 2.21
CA THR A 6 -32.69 2.84 1.78
C THR A 6 -31.82 2.60 3.01
N SER A 7 -31.91 1.41 3.61
CA SER A 7 -30.97 0.96 4.61
C SER A 7 -29.60 0.92 3.93
N GLN A 8 -28.75 1.89 4.23
CA GLN A 8 -27.32 1.76 3.93
C GLN A 8 -26.82 0.58 4.79
N SER A 9 -26.63 -0.58 4.15
CA SER A 9 -25.97 -1.72 4.78
C SER A 9 -24.57 -1.26 5.21
N VAL A 10 -24.28 -1.36 6.50
CA VAL A 10 -22.92 -1.19 7.03
C VAL A 10 -22.01 -2.09 6.20
N PRO A 11 -20.94 -1.58 5.58
CA PRO A 11 -20.05 -2.42 4.78
C PRO A 11 -19.52 -3.55 5.65
N GLU A 12 -19.68 -4.78 5.17
CA GLU A 12 -19.23 -5.97 5.88
C GLU A 12 -17.69 -5.95 5.96
N VAL A 13 -17.13 -6.20 7.16
CA VAL A 13 -15.68 -6.19 7.41
C VAL A 13 -15.08 -7.50 6.92
N ALA A 14 -14.03 -7.42 6.10
CA ALA A 14 -13.24 -8.56 5.64
C ALA A 14 -12.09 -8.88 6.60
N ILE A 15 -11.43 -7.83 7.14
CA ILE A 15 -10.35 -7.97 8.12
C ILE A 15 -10.63 -7.01 9.28
N PHE A 16 -10.63 -7.54 10.49
CA PHE A 16 -10.63 -6.77 11.74
C PHE A 16 -9.35 -7.08 12.51
N ALA A 17 -8.58 -6.06 12.84
CA ALA A 17 -7.33 -6.16 13.58
C ALA A 17 -7.34 -5.18 14.74
N GLU A 18 -7.10 -5.67 15.95
CA GLU A 18 -7.14 -4.90 17.19
C GLU A 18 -5.91 -5.14 18.03
N HIS A 19 -5.17 -4.08 18.33
CA HIS A 19 -3.99 -4.09 19.18
C HIS A 19 -2.97 -5.19 18.83
N LEU A 20 -2.73 -5.40 17.53
CA LEU A 20 -1.81 -6.45 17.07
C LEU A 20 -0.41 -6.21 17.58
N VAL A 21 0.16 -7.25 18.22
CA VAL A 21 1.55 -7.26 18.68
C VAL A 21 2.25 -8.52 18.21
N ARG A 22 3.48 -8.35 17.69
CA ARG A 22 4.39 -9.46 17.41
C ARG A 22 5.79 -9.16 17.92
N ARG A 23 6.28 -10.02 18.81
CA ARG A 23 7.63 -9.96 19.38
C ARG A 23 8.44 -11.16 18.92
N PHE A 24 9.75 -10.94 18.71
CA PHE A 24 10.78 -11.94 18.45
C PHE A 24 11.90 -11.73 19.47
N GLY A 25 11.87 -12.46 20.58
CA GLY A 25 12.71 -12.15 21.74
C GLY A 25 12.47 -10.73 22.23
N GLU A 26 13.50 -9.92 22.34
CA GLU A 26 13.45 -8.51 22.74
C GLU A 26 12.94 -7.57 21.60
N PHE A 27 12.98 -8.01 20.35
CA PHE A 27 12.57 -7.20 19.21
C PHE A 27 11.06 -7.24 19.00
N THR A 28 10.41 -6.06 18.99
CA THR A 28 9.00 -5.92 18.69
C THR A 28 8.83 -5.48 17.23
N ALA A 29 8.40 -6.39 16.36
CA ALA A 29 8.23 -6.15 14.93
C ALA A 29 6.91 -5.48 14.59
N VAL A 30 5.85 -5.75 15.37
CA VAL A 30 4.53 -5.11 15.28
C VAL A 30 4.12 -4.73 16.70
N ASN A 31 3.72 -3.48 16.90
CA ASN A 31 3.49 -2.90 18.21
C ASN A 31 2.20 -2.06 18.21
N ASP A 32 1.15 -2.65 18.71
CA ASP A 32 -0.16 -1.98 18.92
C ASP A 32 -0.77 -1.46 17.60
N VAL A 33 -0.95 -2.35 16.61
CA VAL A 33 -1.51 -2.03 15.29
C VAL A 33 -2.98 -2.42 15.25
N SER A 34 -3.87 -1.45 14.96
CA SER A 34 -5.31 -1.66 14.83
C SER A 34 -5.82 -1.03 13.54
N PHE A 35 -6.63 -1.78 12.77
CA PHE A 35 -7.27 -1.31 11.53
C PHE A 35 -8.41 -2.25 11.10
N GLU A 36 -9.23 -1.77 10.17
CA GLU A 36 -10.30 -2.54 9.54
C GLU A 36 -10.19 -2.48 8.03
N VAL A 37 -10.53 -3.59 7.35
CA VAL A 37 -10.63 -3.66 5.89
C VAL A 37 -12.06 -4.05 5.53
N LYS A 38 -12.69 -3.24 4.68
CA LYS A 38 -14.07 -3.49 4.23
C LYS A 38 -14.08 -4.42 3.02
N LYS A 39 -15.15 -5.20 2.88
CA LYS A 39 -15.31 -6.09 1.71
C LYS A 39 -15.38 -5.28 0.42
N GLY A 40 -14.70 -5.76 -0.62
CA GLY A 40 -14.66 -5.17 -1.95
C GLY A 40 -13.71 -3.99 -2.12
N GLU A 41 -12.97 -3.57 -1.07
CA GLU A 41 -12.00 -2.49 -1.20
C GLU A 41 -10.59 -2.97 -1.55
N ILE A 42 -9.80 -2.07 -2.10
CA ILE A 42 -8.34 -2.24 -2.22
C ILE A 42 -7.71 -1.46 -1.07
N PHE A 43 -7.28 -2.17 -0.04
CA PHE A 43 -6.62 -1.62 1.14
C PHE A 43 -5.11 -1.65 0.98
N GLY A 44 -4.47 -0.48 1.01
CA GLY A 44 -3.03 -0.30 0.92
C GLY A 44 -2.36 -0.29 2.30
N PHE A 45 -1.50 -1.24 2.57
CA PHE A 45 -0.69 -1.27 3.79
C PHE A 45 0.73 -0.81 3.46
N LEU A 46 0.96 0.49 3.63
CA LEU A 46 2.15 1.19 3.20
C LEU A 46 3.20 1.27 4.29
N GLY A 47 4.47 1.25 3.93
CA GLY A 47 5.59 1.50 4.85
C GLY A 47 6.93 1.14 4.25
N PRO A 48 8.04 1.64 4.81
CA PRO A 48 9.38 1.31 4.36
C PRO A 48 9.73 -0.17 4.59
N ASN A 49 10.82 -0.62 3.98
CA ASN A 49 11.31 -1.97 4.20
C ASN A 49 11.69 -2.17 5.68
N GLY A 50 11.30 -3.32 6.24
CA GLY A 50 11.51 -3.61 7.67
C GLY A 50 10.51 -2.97 8.63
N SER A 51 9.50 -2.25 8.16
CA SER A 51 8.48 -1.63 9.05
C SER A 51 7.49 -2.60 9.70
N GLY A 52 7.43 -3.87 9.24
CA GLY A 52 6.52 -4.88 9.78
C GLY A 52 5.42 -5.36 8.83
N LYS A 53 5.33 -4.86 7.57
CA LYS A 53 4.28 -5.19 6.60
C LYS A 53 4.06 -6.70 6.41
N THR A 54 5.10 -7.42 5.98
CA THR A 54 5.06 -8.89 5.80
C THR A 54 4.75 -9.62 7.11
N THR A 55 5.18 -9.07 8.26
CA THR A 55 4.86 -9.64 9.57
C THR A 55 3.36 -9.58 9.84
N VAL A 56 2.73 -8.42 9.57
CA VAL A 56 1.26 -8.25 9.70
C VAL A 56 0.53 -9.22 8.78
N ILE A 57 0.88 -9.31 7.48
CA ILE A 57 0.27 -10.30 6.58
C ILE A 57 0.38 -11.72 7.15
N LYS A 58 1.57 -12.14 7.59
CA LYS A 58 1.76 -13.50 8.15
C LYS A 58 0.94 -13.73 9.41
N MET A 59 0.70 -12.69 10.21
CA MET A 59 -0.19 -12.78 11.38
C MET A 59 -1.65 -12.97 10.93
N LEU A 60 -2.13 -12.16 10.00
CA LEU A 60 -3.50 -12.21 9.48
C LEU A 60 -3.80 -13.50 8.72
N THR A 61 -2.83 -14.06 8.01
CA THR A 61 -2.96 -15.34 7.30
C THR A 61 -2.76 -16.57 8.20
N GLY A 62 -2.53 -16.37 9.50
CA GLY A 62 -2.29 -17.48 10.44
C GLY A 62 -0.97 -18.21 10.23
N LEU A 63 -0.05 -17.67 9.43
CA LEU A 63 1.31 -18.23 9.23
C LEU A 63 2.26 -17.87 10.36
N LEU A 64 1.92 -16.85 11.14
CA LEU A 64 2.70 -16.40 12.28
C LEU A 64 1.76 -16.10 13.46
N PRO A 65 1.95 -16.73 14.64
CA PRO A 65 1.08 -16.47 15.77
C PRO A 65 1.22 -15.05 16.30
N LEU A 66 0.11 -14.48 16.77
CA LEU A 66 0.09 -13.21 17.48
C LEU A 66 0.75 -13.35 18.85
N THR A 67 1.52 -12.37 19.29
CA THR A 67 2.01 -12.28 20.68
C THR A 67 0.99 -11.52 21.56
N GLY A 68 0.21 -10.61 20.98
CA GLY A 68 -0.85 -9.85 21.65
C GLY A 68 -1.86 -9.32 20.61
N GLY A 69 -2.97 -8.80 21.12
CA GLY A 69 -4.07 -8.28 20.31
C GLY A 69 -4.98 -9.38 19.77
N ALA A 70 -5.88 -9.06 18.87
CA ALA A 70 -6.81 -9.98 18.21
C ALA A 70 -6.92 -9.66 16.72
N ALA A 71 -7.21 -10.68 15.89
CA ALA A 71 -7.56 -10.46 14.50
C ALA A 71 -8.60 -11.46 14.03
N GLN A 72 -9.51 -10.98 13.18
CA GLN A 72 -10.47 -11.79 12.45
C GLN A 72 -10.29 -11.54 10.94
N VAL A 73 -10.34 -12.60 10.16
CA VAL A 73 -10.26 -12.58 8.70
C VAL A 73 -11.45 -13.38 8.16
N GLU A 74 -12.27 -12.75 7.32
CA GLU A 74 -13.55 -13.33 6.84
C GLU A 74 -14.43 -13.88 8.00
N GLY A 75 -14.44 -13.15 9.14
CA GLY A 75 -15.18 -13.52 10.34
C GLY A 75 -14.57 -14.64 11.18
N LEU A 76 -13.40 -15.16 10.82
CA LEU A 76 -12.69 -16.21 11.55
C LEU A 76 -11.55 -15.64 12.39
N ASP A 77 -11.47 -16.02 13.67
CA ASP A 77 -10.34 -15.69 14.54
C ASP A 77 -9.07 -16.43 14.06
N VAL A 78 -8.03 -15.67 13.71
CA VAL A 78 -6.78 -16.20 13.16
C VAL A 78 -5.98 -17.08 14.12
N ARG A 79 -6.27 -17.04 15.42
CA ARG A 79 -5.60 -17.87 16.43
C ARG A 79 -6.16 -19.29 16.48
N THR A 80 -7.49 -19.41 16.31
CA THR A 80 -8.22 -20.67 16.50
C THR A 80 -8.58 -21.34 15.18
N HIS A 81 -8.69 -20.57 14.06
CA HIS A 81 -9.16 -21.04 12.76
C HIS A 81 -8.14 -20.75 11.63
N ALA A 82 -6.83 -20.78 11.95
CA ALA A 82 -5.77 -20.42 10.98
C ALA A 82 -5.83 -21.26 9.67
N GLU A 83 -6.19 -22.52 9.74
CA GLU A 83 -6.32 -23.39 8.56
C GLU A 83 -7.51 -22.99 7.69
N GLU A 84 -8.66 -22.77 8.29
CA GLU A 84 -9.88 -22.32 7.59
C GLU A 84 -9.69 -20.93 6.97
N VAL A 85 -8.95 -20.03 7.64
CA VAL A 85 -8.58 -18.71 7.07
C VAL A 85 -7.80 -18.92 5.78
N ARG A 86 -6.75 -19.77 5.79
CA ARG A 86 -5.92 -20.03 4.60
C ARG A 86 -6.68 -20.69 3.44
N GLU A 87 -7.72 -21.46 3.72
CA GLU A 87 -8.59 -22.03 2.69
C GLU A 87 -9.49 -20.98 2.01
N ARG A 88 -9.81 -19.87 2.71
CA ARG A 88 -10.72 -18.82 2.23
C ARG A 88 -10.03 -17.64 1.57
N ILE A 89 -8.72 -17.50 1.76
CA ILE A 89 -7.93 -16.37 1.25
C ILE A 89 -6.99 -16.79 0.14
N GLY A 90 -6.69 -15.87 -0.77
CA GLY A 90 -5.53 -15.98 -1.66
C GLY A 90 -4.33 -15.26 -1.05
N TYR A 91 -3.14 -15.81 -1.21
CA TYR A 91 -1.90 -15.19 -0.75
C TYR A 91 -0.84 -15.21 -1.82
N MET A 92 -0.34 -14.04 -2.15
CA MET A 92 0.79 -13.83 -3.04
C MET A 92 1.93 -13.23 -2.25
N SER A 93 2.99 -14.01 -2.03
CA SER A 93 4.17 -13.57 -1.27
C SER A 93 5.12 -12.73 -2.12
N GLN A 94 5.93 -11.89 -1.47
CA GLN A 94 6.92 -11.01 -2.10
C GLN A 94 7.92 -11.78 -3.00
N LYS A 95 8.38 -12.95 -2.57
CA LYS A 95 9.15 -13.86 -3.43
C LYS A 95 8.19 -14.76 -4.18
N PHE A 96 8.40 -14.92 -5.47
CA PHE A 96 7.55 -15.81 -6.27
C PHE A 96 7.46 -17.19 -5.63
N SER A 97 6.25 -17.58 -5.23
CA SER A 97 5.97 -18.94 -4.77
C SER A 97 5.82 -19.93 -5.93
N LEU A 98 6.24 -19.54 -7.14
CA LEU A 98 6.13 -20.35 -8.34
C LEU A 98 7.26 -21.38 -8.39
N TYR A 99 6.96 -22.53 -8.99
CA TYR A 99 7.95 -23.53 -9.34
C TYR A 99 8.57 -23.16 -10.68
N ASP A 100 9.82 -22.71 -10.65
CA ASP A 100 10.53 -22.20 -11.83
C ASP A 100 10.79 -23.27 -12.90
N ASP A 101 10.85 -24.54 -12.53
CA ASP A 101 11.02 -25.73 -13.38
C ASP A 101 9.69 -26.29 -13.93
N LEU A 102 8.55 -25.75 -13.51
CA LEU A 102 7.25 -26.05 -14.06
C LEU A 102 6.82 -25.01 -15.09
N THR A 103 6.03 -25.44 -16.06
CA THR A 103 5.35 -24.53 -17.02
C THR A 103 4.26 -23.72 -16.32
N VAL A 104 3.70 -22.72 -17.01
CA VAL A 104 2.53 -21.97 -16.55
C VAL A 104 1.36 -22.90 -16.25
N SER A 105 1.04 -23.82 -17.18
CA SER A 105 -0.05 -24.80 -17.04
C SER A 105 0.18 -25.74 -15.86
N GLU A 106 1.40 -26.22 -15.67
CA GLU A 106 1.76 -27.09 -14.56
C GLU A 106 1.70 -26.38 -13.21
N ASN A 107 2.17 -25.11 -13.11
CA ASN A 107 2.01 -24.31 -11.91
C ASN A 107 0.53 -24.14 -11.52
N LEU A 108 -0.34 -23.74 -12.47
CA LEU A 108 -1.77 -23.61 -12.22
C LEU A 108 -2.39 -24.94 -11.77
N THR A 109 -2.03 -26.04 -12.44
CA THR A 109 -2.52 -27.37 -12.08
C THR A 109 -2.07 -27.80 -10.68
N PHE A 110 -0.81 -27.54 -10.34
CA PHE A 110 -0.23 -27.85 -9.04
C PHE A 110 -0.95 -27.10 -7.91
N TYR A 111 -1.10 -25.77 -8.04
CA TYR A 111 -1.80 -24.97 -7.03
C TYR A 111 -3.26 -25.34 -6.89
N GLY A 112 -3.96 -25.61 -7.99
CA GLY A 112 -5.35 -26.05 -7.92
C GLY A 112 -5.53 -27.40 -7.22
N ARG A 113 -4.54 -28.29 -7.32
CA ARG A 113 -4.52 -29.55 -6.54
C ARG A 113 -4.23 -29.34 -5.06
N ILE A 114 -3.34 -28.38 -4.72
CA ILE A 114 -3.10 -28.00 -3.32
C ILE A 114 -4.40 -27.51 -2.67
N TYR A 115 -5.19 -26.71 -3.39
CA TYR A 115 -6.52 -26.28 -2.93
C TYR A 115 -7.61 -27.34 -3.05
N SER A 116 -7.22 -28.60 -3.34
CA SER A 116 -8.15 -29.77 -3.42
C SER A 116 -9.30 -29.56 -4.39
N LEU A 117 -9.10 -28.81 -5.49
CA LEU A 117 -10.13 -28.62 -6.50
C LEU A 117 -10.42 -29.92 -7.26
N PRO A 118 -11.70 -30.35 -7.40
CA PRO A 118 -12.08 -31.45 -8.23
C PRO A 118 -11.65 -31.24 -9.70
N ALA A 119 -11.29 -32.30 -10.41
CA ALA A 119 -10.67 -32.24 -11.75
C ALA A 119 -11.46 -31.38 -12.76
N ASP A 120 -12.78 -31.54 -12.81
CA ASP A 120 -13.63 -30.78 -13.73
C ASP A 120 -13.69 -29.28 -13.36
N ARG A 121 -13.78 -28.98 -12.07
CA ARG A 121 -13.73 -27.61 -11.57
C ARG A 121 -12.35 -26.98 -11.84
N LEU A 122 -11.29 -27.74 -11.56
CA LEU A 122 -9.90 -27.28 -11.81
C LEU A 122 -9.69 -26.91 -13.27
N LYS A 123 -10.10 -27.75 -14.21
CA LYS A 123 -9.98 -27.50 -15.67
C LYS A 123 -10.69 -26.20 -16.05
N ARG A 124 -11.91 -25.98 -15.58
CA ARG A 124 -12.69 -24.77 -15.84
C ARG A 124 -12.00 -23.55 -15.23
N ARG A 125 -11.59 -23.64 -13.95
CA ARG A 125 -10.92 -22.52 -13.26
C ARG A 125 -9.59 -22.15 -13.91
N ILE A 126 -8.81 -23.11 -14.36
CA ILE A 126 -7.57 -22.83 -15.12
C ILE A 126 -7.90 -22.04 -16.38
N SER A 127 -8.93 -22.42 -17.14
CA SER A 127 -9.32 -21.69 -18.36
C SER A 127 -9.70 -20.24 -18.06
N GLU A 128 -10.52 -20.02 -17.03
CA GLU A 128 -10.95 -18.69 -16.59
C GLU A 128 -9.77 -17.83 -16.13
N ILE A 129 -8.85 -18.38 -15.32
CA ILE A 129 -7.66 -17.70 -14.82
C ILE A 129 -6.69 -17.38 -15.97
N VAL A 130 -6.51 -18.27 -16.92
CA VAL A 130 -5.67 -18.07 -18.10
C VAL A 130 -6.18 -16.90 -18.95
N GLU A 131 -7.49 -16.84 -19.18
CA GLU A 131 -8.13 -15.75 -19.92
C GLU A 131 -7.99 -14.41 -19.15
N LEU A 132 -8.38 -14.39 -17.89
CA LEU A 132 -8.35 -13.20 -17.02
C LEU A 132 -6.94 -12.59 -16.90
N ASN A 133 -5.90 -13.42 -16.76
CA ASN A 133 -4.53 -12.98 -16.59
C ASN A 133 -3.75 -12.85 -17.91
N GLY A 134 -4.36 -13.18 -19.05
CA GLY A 134 -3.71 -13.14 -20.37
C GLY A 134 -2.58 -14.16 -20.55
N LEU A 135 -2.64 -15.30 -19.84
CA LEU A 135 -1.57 -16.30 -19.81
C LEU A 135 -1.57 -17.27 -21.00
N GLY A 136 -2.59 -17.23 -21.86
CA GLY A 136 -2.77 -18.16 -22.97
C GLY A 136 -1.53 -18.39 -23.82
N PRO A 137 -0.80 -17.34 -24.30
CA PRO A 137 0.40 -17.50 -25.14
C PRO A 137 1.60 -18.13 -24.42
N TYR A 138 1.53 -18.33 -23.10
CA TYR A 138 2.65 -18.76 -22.26
C TYR A 138 2.45 -20.10 -21.57
N LEU A 139 1.33 -20.81 -21.83
CA LEU A 139 0.94 -22.03 -21.10
C LEU A 139 2.03 -23.09 -21.02
N ASP A 140 2.75 -23.31 -22.13
CA ASP A 140 3.82 -24.31 -22.22
C ASP A 140 5.22 -23.75 -21.88
N ARG A 141 5.29 -22.46 -21.46
CA ARG A 141 6.56 -21.83 -21.08
C ARG A 141 6.87 -22.10 -19.62
N LEU A 142 8.12 -22.46 -19.33
CA LEU A 142 8.61 -22.58 -17.95
C LEU A 142 8.48 -21.25 -17.21
N ALA A 143 8.07 -21.28 -15.94
CA ALA A 143 7.95 -20.10 -15.11
C ALA A 143 9.28 -19.34 -14.98
N ALA A 144 10.41 -20.04 -14.93
CA ALA A 144 11.75 -19.43 -14.95
C ALA A 144 11.97 -18.49 -16.15
N LYS A 145 11.38 -18.77 -17.30
CA LYS A 145 11.55 -18.03 -18.56
C LYS A 145 10.56 -16.88 -18.77
N LEU A 146 9.65 -16.64 -17.81
CA LEU A 146 8.74 -15.51 -17.82
C LEU A 146 9.45 -14.22 -17.38
N SER A 147 9.03 -13.08 -17.94
CA SER A 147 9.41 -11.79 -17.36
C SER A 147 8.77 -11.59 -15.98
N GLY A 148 9.28 -10.64 -15.19
CA GLY A 148 8.76 -10.34 -13.85
C GLY A 148 7.24 -10.09 -13.86
N GLY A 149 6.73 -9.29 -14.78
CA GLY A 149 5.30 -9.00 -14.89
C GLY A 149 4.45 -10.24 -15.19
N TRP A 150 4.92 -11.15 -16.04
CA TRP A 150 4.23 -12.42 -16.32
C TRP A 150 4.30 -13.39 -15.15
N LYS A 151 5.42 -13.40 -14.40
CA LYS A 151 5.50 -14.16 -13.14
C LYS A 151 4.49 -13.66 -12.11
N GLN A 152 4.30 -12.34 -11.99
CA GLN A 152 3.30 -11.75 -11.08
C GLN A 152 1.88 -12.13 -11.48
N ARG A 153 1.53 -12.07 -12.77
CA ARG A 153 0.23 -12.50 -13.27
C ARG A 153 -0.04 -13.99 -13.03
N LEU A 154 0.97 -14.83 -13.21
CA LEU A 154 0.87 -16.25 -12.89
C LEU A 154 0.70 -16.48 -11.38
N ALA A 155 1.46 -15.80 -10.54
CA ALA A 155 1.34 -15.90 -9.09
C ALA A 155 -0.04 -15.45 -8.58
N LEU A 156 -0.56 -14.34 -9.11
CA LEU A 156 -1.92 -13.88 -8.84
C LEU A 156 -2.95 -14.93 -9.30
N GLY A 157 -2.80 -15.47 -10.52
CA GLY A 157 -3.67 -16.52 -11.03
C GLY A 157 -3.68 -17.77 -10.14
N CYS A 158 -2.51 -18.22 -9.67
CA CYS A 158 -2.41 -19.32 -8.73
C CYS A 158 -3.15 -19.03 -7.40
N ALA A 159 -3.00 -17.81 -6.87
CA ALA A 159 -3.66 -17.40 -5.63
C ALA A 159 -5.20 -17.28 -5.76
N MET A 160 -5.73 -17.20 -7.00
CA MET A 160 -7.16 -17.04 -7.30
C MET A 160 -7.89 -18.32 -7.70
N LEU A 161 -7.21 -19.46 -7.85
CA LEU A 161 -7.79 -20.68 -8.39
C LEU A 161 -9.00 -21.20 -7.60
N HIS A 162 -8.96 -21.09 -6.28
CA HIS A 162 -10.01 -21.56 -5.37
C HIS A 162 -11.13 -20.53 -5.11
N GLU A 163 -11.14 -19.41 -5.87
CA GLU A 163 -12.15 -18.35 -5.83
C GLU A 163 -12.24 -17.63 -4.46
N PRO A 164 -11.11 -17.17 -3.90
CA PRO A 164 -11.12 -16.41 -2.65
C PRO A 164 -11.83 -15.08 -2.84
N LYS A 165 -12.48 -14.59 -1.77
CA LYS A 165 -13.06 -13.23 -1.73
C LYS A 165 -12.09 -12.18 -1.21
N LEU A 166 -10.99 -12.60 -0.59
CA LEU A 166 -9.94 -11.76 -0.04
C LEU A 166 -8.57 -12.25 -0.50
N LEU A 167 -7.78 -11.34 -1.07
CA LEU A 167 -6.40 -11.61 -1.47
C LEU A 167 -5.42 -10.73 -0.68
N PHE A 168 -4.40 -11.38 -0.14
CA PHE A 168 -3.22 -10.72 0.41
C PHE A 168 -2.12 -10.69 -0.63
N LEU A 169 -1.65 -9.50 -0.97
CA LEU A 169 -0.60 -9.28 -1.97
C LEU A 169 0.60 -8.60 -1.29
N ASP A 170 1.69 -9.32 -1.11
CA ASP A 170 2.89 -8.78 -0.45
C ASP A 170 3.86 -8.21 -1.49
N GLU A 171 3.85 -6.88 -1.66
CA GLU A 171 4.62 -6.12 -2.65
C GLU A 171 4.49 -6.68 -4.08
N PRO A 172 3.26 -6.78 -4.63
CA PRO A 172 2.98 -7.51 -5.87
C PRO A 172 3.65 -6.92 -7.11
N THR A 173 4.18 -5.72 -7.03
CA THR A 173 4.79 -4.99 -8.15
C THR A 173 6.29 -4.81 -7.99
N ALA A 174 6.88 -5.40 -6.95
CA ALA A 174 8.31 -5.29 -6.72
C ALA A 174 9.12 -5.90 -7.88
N GLY A 175 10.06 -5.11 -8.41
CA GLY A 175 10.98 -5.57 -9.45
C GLY A 175 10.38 -5.77 -10.84
N ILE A 176 9.17 -5.26 -11.13
CA ILE A 176 8.59 -5.26 -12.47
C ILE A 176 8.66 -3.87 -13.11
N ASP A 177 8.62 -3.83 -14.44
CA ASP A 177 8.65 -2.58 -15.19
C ASP A 177 7.36 -1.75 -15.01
N PRO A 178 7.38 -0.43 -15.28
CA PRO A 178 6.22 0.44 -15.07
C PRO A 178 4.98 0.06 -15.88
N VAL A 179 5.15 -0.52 -17.08
CA VAL A 179 4.01 -0.94 -17.93
C VAL A 179 3.31 -2.15 -17.30
N ALA A 180 4.10 -3.18 -16.94
CA ALA A 180 3.57 -4.36 -16.25
C ALA A 180 2.92 -4.01 -14.91
N ARG A 181 3.50 -3.05 -14.15
CA ARG A 181 2.91 -2.53 -12.89
C ARG A 181 1.53 -1.93 -13.14
N ARG A 182 1.41 -1.03 -14.11
CA ARG A 182 0.11 -0.42 -14.46
C ARG A 182 -0.92 -1.48 -14.84
N GLN A 183 -0.55 -2.41 -15.71
CA GLN A 183 -1.44 -3.48 -16.15
C GLN A 183 -1.89 -4.40 -15.00
N LEU A 184 -1.03 -4.65 -14.01
CA LEU A 184 -1.41 -5.42 -12.83
C LEU A 184 -2.42 -4.64 -11.98
N TRP A 185 -2.21 -3.35 -11.76
CA TRP A 185 -3.16 -2.51 -11.04
C TRP A 185 -4.51 -2.41 -11.75
N ASP A 186 -4.53 -2.27 -13.08
CA ASP A 186 -5.77 -2.26 -13.86
C ASP A 186 -6.56 -3.57 -13.65
N LEU A 187 -5.89 -4.72 -13.60
CA LEU A 187 -6.48 -6.01 -13.27
C LEU A 187 -7.02 -6.05 -11.83
N LEU A 188 -6.29 -5.53 -10.83
CA LEU A 188 -6.78 -5.47 -9.45
C LEU A 188 -8.04 -4.62 -9.32
N PHE A 189 -8.13 -3.49 -10.04
CA PHE A 189 -9.34 -2.66 -10.08
C PHE A 189 -10.53 -3.39 -10.69
N GLU A 190 -10.33 -4.10 -11.80
CA GLU A 190 -11.37 -4.90 -12.44
C GLU A 190 -11.91 -5.96 -11.47
N LEU A 191 -11.02 -6.69 -10.81
CA LEU A 191 -11.36 -7.73 -9.85
C LEU A 191 -12.05 -7.16 -8.59
N SER A 192 -11.62 -6.00 -8.08
CA SER A 192 -12.29 -5.31 -6.98
C SER A 192 -13.70 -4.87 -7.37
N GLY A 193 -13.89 -4.41 -8.61
CA GLY A 193 -15.22 -4.11 -9.17
C GLY A 193 -16.16 -5.33 -9.20
N HIS A 194 -15.62 -6.56 -9.22
CA HIS A 194 -16.35 -7.81 -9.08
C HIS A 194 -16.50 -8.29 -7.62
N GLY A 195 -16.14 -7.45 -6.64
CA GLY A 195 -16.34 -7.71 -5.21
C GLY A 195 -15.21 -8.45 -4.51
N ILE A 196 -14.04 -8.60 -5.15
CA ILE A 196 -12.85 -9.16 -4.49
C ILE A 196 -12.20 -8.06 -3.63
N THR A 197 -11.87 -8.40 -2.40
CA THR A 197 -11.14 -7.54 -1.45
C THR A 197 -9.65 -7.76 -1.60
N PHE A 198 -8.87 -6.68 -1.55
CA PHE A 198 -7.41 -6.76 -1.63
C PHE A 198 -6.76 -6.10 -0.41
N PHE A 199 -5.85 -6.81 0.22
CA PHE A 199 -4.89 -6.28 1.17
C PHE A 199 -3.52 -6.25 0.49
N VAL A 200 -3.06 -5.05 0.10
CA VAL A 200 -1.84 -4.87 -0.70
C VAL A 200 -0.78 -4.20 0.14
N THR A 201 0.37 -4.85 0.36
CA THR A 201 1.52 -4.14 0.92
C THR A 201 2.33 -3.48 -0.18
N THR A 202 2.81 -2.28 0.09
CA THR A 202 3.68 -1.55 -0.84
C THR A 202 4.59 -0.58 -0.08
N HIS A 203 5.64 -0.13 -0.73
CA HIS A 203 6.46 1.00 -0.33
C HIS A 203 6.44 2.13 -1.38
N TYR A 204 5.62 1.98 -2.43
CA TYR A 204 5.44 2.96 -3.51
C TYR A 204 4.24 3.86 -3.22
N MET A 205 4.46 5.17 -3.23
CA MET A 205 3.42 6.16 -2.94
C MET A 205 2.37 6.25 -4.05
N ASP A 206 2.78 6.11 -5.31
CA ASP A 206 1.90 6.08 -6.48
C ASP A 206 0.94 4.88 -6.49
N GLU A 207 1.31 3.80 -5.81
CA GLU A 207 0.42 2.65 -5.59
C GLU A 207 -0.56 2.90 -4.44
N ALA A 208 -0.11 3.51 -3.36
CA ALA A 208 -0.98 3.90 -2.25
C ALA A 208 -2.08 4.88 -2.71
N GLU A 209 -1.79 5.78 -3.65
CA GLU A 209 -2.78 6.68 -4.24
C GLU A 209 -3.90 5.97 -5.02
N ARG A 210 -3.67 4.73 -5.43
CA ARG A 210 -4.65 3.89 -6.13
C ARG A 210 -5.55 3.10 -5.17
N CYS A 211 -5.21 3.02 -3.89
CA CYS A 211 -5.98 2.29 -2.90
C CYS A 211 -7.19 3.10 -2.43
N SER A 212 -8.28 2.41 -2.08
CA SER A 212 -9.48 3.04 -1.51
C SER A 212 -9.21 3.57 -0.11
N HIS A 213 -8.35 2.87 0.63
CA HIS A 213 -7.94 3.15 2.00
C HIS A 213 -6.47 2.82 2.17
N VAL A 214 -5.76 3.59 2.97
CA VAL A 214 -4.31 3.43 3.20
C VAL A 214 -4.02 3.48 4.69
N ALA A 215 -3.29 2.48 5.17
CA ALA A 215 -2.69 2.45 6.50
C ALA A 215 -1.17 2.52 6.37
N TYR A 216 -0.54 3.45 7.09
CA TYR A 216 0.92 3.64 7.04
C TYR A 216 1.58 3.12 8.30
N ILE A 217 2.39 2.07 8.14
CA ILE A 217 3.17 1.47 9.24
C ILE A 217 4.63 1.95 9.21
N TYR A 218 5.13 2.38 10.37
CA TYR A 218 6.49 2.84 10.56
C TYR A 218 7.04 2.33 11.89
N TYR A 219 8.20 1.63 11.86
CA TYR A 219 8.78 0.95 13.04
C TYR A 219 7.77 0.13 13.86
N GLY A 220 6.95 -0.66 13.15
CA GLY A 220 5.97 -1.56 13.77
C GLY A 220 4.74 -0.88 14.33
N LYS A 221 4.57 0.44 14.19
CA LYS A 221 3.40 1.21 14.63
C LYS A 221 2.64 1.77 13.44
N LEU A 222 1.33 1.81 13.55
CA LEU A 222 0.48 2.52 12.60
C LEU A 222 0.53 4.01 12.91
N ILE A 223 0.97 4.84 11.95
CA ILE A 223 1.10 6.28 12.13
C ILE A 223 0.12 7.09 11.27
N ALA A 224 -0.57 6.45 10.34
CA ALA A 224 -1.70 7.02 9.59
C ALA A 224 -2.65 5.90 9.14
N ASP A 225 -3.95 6.22 9.09
CA ASP A 225 -5.02 5.36 8.62
C ASP A 225 -6.16 6.21 8.07
N GLY A 226 -6.54 5.99 6.79
CA GLY A 226 -7.57 6.78 6.14
C GLY A 226 -7.59 6.65 4.62
N THR A 227 -8.52 7.33 3.97
CA THR A 227 -8.50 7.46 2.51
C THR A 227 -7.34 8.37 2.07
N PRO A 228 -6.81 8.22 0.84
CA PRO A 228 -5.78 9.12 0.33
C PRO A 228 -6.13 10.61 0.50
N ASN A 229 -7.40 10.97 0.29
CA ASN A 229 -7.85 12.36 0.45
C ASN A 229 -7.86 12.80 1.91
N SER A 230 -8.42 11.98 2.83
CA SER A 230 -8.43 12.34 4.25
C SER A 230 -7.03 12.46 4.86
N LEU A 231 -6.07 11.67 4.35
CA LEU A 231 -4.67 11.76 4.80
C LEU A 231 -4.00 13.07 4.38
N ARG A 232 -4.35 13.61 3.20
CA ARG A 232 -3.84 14.93 2.75
C ARG A 232 -4.37 16.09 3.59
N GLU A 233 -5.55 15.93 4.19
CA GLU A 233 -6.22 16.94 5.02
C GLU A 233 -5.82 16.89 6.50
N LEU A 234 -4.91 15.97 6.88
CA LEU A 234 -4.44 15.89 8.26
C LEU A 234 -3.81 17.21 8.72
N ARG A 235 -4.19 17.69 9.91
CA ARG A 235 -3.63 18.92 10.50
C ARG A 235 -2.11 18.86 10.70
N ASP A 236 -1.57 17.67 10.82
CA ASP A 236 -0.12 17.45 10.93
C ASP A 236 0.61 17.67 9.60
N VAL A 237 -0.09 17.49 8.48
CA VAL A 237 0.43 17.67 7.11
C VAL A 237 0.26 19.08 6.62
N GLN A 238 -0.89 19.69 6.92
CA GLN A 238 -1.21 21.08 6.61
C GLN A 238 -1.84 21.75 7.83
N PRO A 239 -1.00 22.25 8.76
CA PRO A 239 -1.49 22.97 9.92
C PRO A 239 -2.31 24.21 9.53
N PRO A 240 -3.34 24.57 10.30
CA PRO A 240 -4.07 25.82 10.08
C PRO A 240 -3.13 27.02 10.03
N GLY A 241 -3.37 27.97 9.13
CA GLY A 241 -2.49 29.13 8.94
C GLY A 241 -1.23 28.80 8.12
N THR A 242 -1.23 27.71 7.35
CA THR A 242 -0.11 27.38 6.46
C THR A 242 -0.58 27.13 5.03
N LEU A 243 0.33 27.35 4.08
CA LEU A 243 0.14 27.08 2.66
C LEU A 243 1.31 26.22 2.17
N ARG A 244 1.00 25.16 1.44
CA ARG A 244 2.03 24.39 0.74
C ARG A 244 2.24 24.98 -0.65
N VAL A 245 3.51 25.14 -1.03
CA VAL A 245 3.89 25.69 -2.33
C VAL A 245 4.95 24.83 -3.00
N GLU A 246 4.92 24.81 -4.33
CA GLU A 246 5.98 24.27 -5.17
C GLU A 246 6.85 25.42 -5.68
N ILE A 247 8.16 25.30 -5.50
CA ILE A 247 9.17 26.24 -6.01
C ILE A 247 9.96 25.53 -7.10
N THR A 248 9.75 25.92 -8.35
CA THR A 248 10.50 25.38 -9.50
C THR A 248 11.72 26.25 -9.78
N THR A 249 12.90 25.64 -9.72
CA THR A 249 14.19 26.34 -9.90
C THR A 249 15.24 25.41 -10.48
N PRO A 250 16.14 25.90 -11.36
CA PRO A 250 17.30 25.11 -11.80
C PRO A 250 18.35 24.91 -10.69
N GLU A 251 18.28 25.68 -9.58
CA GLU A 251 19.24 25.67 -8.48
C GLU A 251 18.66 25.02 -7.22
N VAL A 252 18.02 23.85 -7.37
CA VAL A 252 17.23 23.16 -6.31
C VAL A 252 17.98 23.08 -4.97
N THR A 253 19.26 22.69 -4.98
CA THR A 253 20.05 22.52 -3.76
C THR A 253 20.28 23.85 -2.99
N ARG A 254 20.52 24.95 -3.75
CA ARG A 254 20.69 26.28 -3.14
C ARG A 254 19.38 26.79 -2.57
N ALA A 255 18.32 26.65 -3.35
CA ALA A 255 16.97 27.05 -2.93
C ALA A 255 16.48 26.24 -1.72
N LEU A 256 16.77 24.92 -1.64
CA LEU A 256 16.45 24.13 -0.45
C LEU A 256 17.19 24.63 0.79
N ARG A 257 18.48 24.96 0.67
CA ARG A 257 19.26 25.50 1.79
C ARG A 257 18.69 26.84 2.26
N PHE A 258 18.36 27.73 1.34
CA PHE A 258 17.68 28.99 1.64
C PHE A 258 16.34 28.74 2.33
N ALA A 259 15.49 27.86 1.78
CA ALA A 259 14.17 27.55 2.32
C ALA A 259 14.25 27.05 3.77
N ARG A 260 15.22 26.17 4.08
CA ARG A 260 15.42 25.63 5.43
C ARG A 260 15.95 26.64 6.45
N GLN A 261 16.51 27.75 6.00
CA GLN A 261 17.03 28.81 6.86
C GLN A 261 16.05 29.99 6.98
N ASN A 262 15.02 30.04 6.17
CA ASN A 262 14.02 31.11 6.14
C ASN A 262 12.98 30.90 7.25
N PRO A 263 12.81 31.87 8.20
CA PRO A 263 11.87 31.72 9.32
C PRO A 263 10.39 31.64 8.90
N GLY A 264 10.04 32.12 7.69
CA GLY A 264 8.67 32.01 7.14
C GLY A 264 8.37 30.66 6.50
N ILE A 265 9.36 29.74 6.44
CA ILE A 265 9.22 28.41 5.85
C ILE A 265 9.37 27.35 6.95
N ARG A 266 8.29 26.61 7.24
CA ARG A 266 8.25 25.61 8.31
C ARG A 266 8.94 24.31 7.95
N SER A 267 8.77 23.85 6.70
CA SER A 267 9.44 22.68 6.15
C SER A 267 9.72 22.86 4.67
N ALA A 268 10.77 22.22 4.16
CA ALA A 268 11.08 22.19 2.74
C ALA A 268 11.76 20.87 2.36
N THR A 269 11.29 20.25 1.27
CA THR A 269 11.76 18.96 0.75
C THR A 269 11.95 19.04 -0.76
N ILE A 270 12.96 18.35 -1.30
CA ILE A 270 13.16 18.24 -2.76
C ILE A 270 12.15 17.25 -3.32
N PHE A 271 11.51 17.64 -4.43
CA PHE A 271 10.61 16.82 -5.20
C PHE A 271 10.97 16.89 -6.69
N GLY A 272 11.72 15.93 -7.18
CA GLY A 272 12.26 15.94 -8.55
C GLY A 272 13.15 17.15 -8.81
N GLN A 273 12.70 18.08 -9.66
CA GLN A 273 13.39 19.35 -9.98
C GLN A 273 12.76 20.57 -9.29
N SER A 274 11.91 20.33 -8.29
CA SER A 274 11.21 21.37 -7.52
C SER A 274 11.44 21.19 -6.03
N ILE A 275 11.02 22.18 -5.26
CA ILE A 275 10.96 22.11 -3.79
C ILE A 275 9.49 22.24 -3.38
N HIS A 276 9.00 21.30 -2.58
CA HIS A 276 7.77 21.46 -1.85
C HIS A 276 8.08 22.12 -0.51
N ALA A 277 7.50 23.27 -0.26
CA ALA A 277 7.70 24.02 0.98
C ALA A 277 6.36 24.28 1.68
N LEU A 278 6.35 24.16 3.00
CA LEU A 278 5.23 24.57 3.84
C LEU A 278 5.58 25.94 4.42
N ILE A 279 4.79 26.94 4.05
CA ILE A 279 4.99 28.34 4.46
C ILE A 279 3.82 28.80 5.33
N ASP A 280 4.00 29.87 6.11
CA ASP A 280 2.88 30.52 6.77
C ASP A 280 1.96 31.17 5.72
N ASP A 281 0.64 31.10 5.88
CA ASP A 281 -0.34 31.55 4.86
C ASP A 281 -0.34 33.07 4.61
N HIS A 282 0.18 33.82 5.60
CA HIS A 282 0.39 35.25 5.46
C HIS A 282 1.72 35.63 4.78
N PHE A 283 2.55 34.64 4.43
CA PHE A 283 3.81 34.87 3.74
C PHE A 283 3.56 35.08 2.24
N ASP A 284 3.88 36.29 1.74
CA ASP A 284 3.62 36.63 0.34
C ASP A 284 4.56 35.84 -0.59
N LEU A 285 3.98 35.16 -1.58
CA LEU A 285 4.74 34.42 -2.59
C LEU A 285 5.63 35.34 -3.46
N HIS A 286 5.21 36.59 -3.63
CA HIS A 286 6.03 37.59 -4.32
C HIS A 286 7.28 37.93 -3.50
N ASP A 287 7.13 38.13 -2.20
CA ASP A 287 8.26 38.39 -1.30
C ASP A 287 9.21 37.20 -1.24
N LEU A 288 8.70 35.96 -1.23
CA LEU A 288 9.51 34.75 -1.29
C LEU A 288 10.35 34.71 -2.57
N ARG A 289 9.75 35.05 -3.71
CA ARG A 289 10.45 35.11 -4.99
C ARG A 289 11.56 36.17 -4.98
N GLU A 290 11.27 37.35 -4.48
CA GLU A 290 12.25 38.45 -4.36
C GLU A 290 13.43 38.06 -3.46
N GLN A 291 13.18 37.39 -2.34
CA GLN A 291 14.22 36.90 -1.45
C GLN A 291 15.14 35.89 -2.13
N LEU A 292 14.57 34.92 -2.87
CA LEU A 292 15.33 33.93 -3.64
C LEU A 292 16.20 34.60 -4.72
N LEU A 293 15.63 35.57 -5.44
CA LEU A 293 16.35 36.32 -6.47
C LEU A 293 17.51 37.16 -5.86
N LYS A 294 17.32 37.78 -4.69
CA LYS A 294 18.39 38.52 -3.96
C LYS A 294 19.56 37.62 -3.56
N GLU A 295 19.28 36.34 -3.27
CA GLU A 295 20.30 35.32 -3.02
C GLU A 295 20.94 34.78 -4.30
N GLY A 296 20.56 35.32 -5.46
CA GLY A 296 21.05 34.89 -6.78
C GLY A 296 20.55 33.52 -7.19
N ILE A 297 19.35 33.13 -6.71
CA ILE A 297 18.70 31.87 -7.06
C ILE A 297 17.64 32.16 -8.11
N ALA A 298 17.78 31.60 -9.32
CA ALA A 298 16.81 31.74 -10.38
C ALA A 298 15.52 30.97 -10.03
N VAL A 299 14.36 31.62 -10.14
CA VAL A 299 13.06 31.03 -9.85
C VAL A 299 12.21 31.04 -11.11
N ALA A 300 11.85 29.86 -11.61
CA ALA A 300 10.96 29.73 -12.75
C ALA A 300 9.50 30.00 -12.33
N GLU A 301 9.04 29.32 -11.27
CA GLU A 301 7.67 29.43 -10.78
C GLU A 301 7.58 29.18 -9.28
N ILE A 302 6.63 29.84 -8.62
CA ILE A 302 6.15 29.51 -7.26
C ILE A 302 4.64 29.45 -7.34
N ARG A 303 4.06 28.30 -6.97
CA ARG A 303 2.61 28.10 -7.01
C ARG A 303 2.09 27.33 -5.79
N PRO A 304 0.86 27.59 -5.36
CA PRO A 304 0.20 26.76 -4.35
C PRO A 304 0.09 25.30 -4.84
N LEU A 305 0.26 24.36 -3.92
CA LEU A 305 0.21 22.93 -4.19
C LEU A 305 -0.64 22.23 -3.13
N ALA A 306 -1.49 21.30 -3.56
CA ALA A 306 -2.12 20.36 -2.64
C ALA A 306 -1.10 19.30 -2.20
N PRO A 307 -1.09 18.87 -0.92
CA PRO A 307 -0.17 17.84 -0.46
C PRO A 307 -0.31 16.55 -1.28
N SER A 308 0.80 15.96 -1.69
CA SER A 308 0.84 14.58 -2.20
C SER A 308 0.85 13.60 -1.01
N LEU A 309 0.57 12.30 -1.25
CA LEU A 309 0.77 11.29 -0.20
C LEU A 309 2.23 11.20 0.24
N GLU A 310 3.18 11.50 -0.65
CA GLU A 310 4.60 11.54 -0.28
C GLU A 310 4.88 12.65 0.73
N ASP A 311 4.31 13.85 0.54
CA ASP A 311 4.38 14.93 1.53
C ASP A 311 3.80 14.50 2.88
N VAL A 312 2.64 13.83 2.86
CA VAL A 312 1.98 13.29 4.06
C VAL A 312 2.92 12.38 4.84
N PHE A 313 3.51 11.40 4.18
CA PHE A 313 4.33 10.40 4.85
C PHE A 313 5.67 10.95 5.30
N VAL A 314 6.25 11.88 4.58
CA VAL A 314 7.48 12.59 4.99
C VAL A 314 7.22 13.35 6.29
N GLU A 315 6.17 14.17 6.35
CA GLU A 315 5.83 14.94 7.56
C GLU A 315 5.51 14.03 8.75
N LEU A 316 4.66 13.01 8.57
CA LEU A 316 4.32 12.06 9.65
C LEU A 316 5.53 11.27 10.13
N THR A 317 6.45 10.92 9.23
CA THR A 317 7.69 10.21 9.56
C THR A 317 8.61 11.10 10.42
N TYR A 318 8.85 12.35 10.01
CA TYR A 318 9.65 13.28 10.80
C TYR A 318 9.06 13.54 12.18
N LYS A 319 7.74 13.75 12.27
CA LYS A 319 7.06 13.93 13.54
C LYS A 319 7.23 12.70 14.45
N HIS A 320 7.05 11.49 13.89
CA HIS A 320 7.21 10.26 14.65
C HIS A 320 8.66 10.03 15.11
N GLN A 321 9.65 10.35 14.28
CA GLN A 321 11.08 10.30 14.67
C GLN A 321 11.39 11.24 15.81
N ALA A 322 10.93 12.49 15.76
CA ALA A 322 11.12 13.45 16.83
C ALA A 322 10.52 12.98 18.18
N LEU A 323 9.34 12.34 18.13
CA LEU A 323 8.71 11.73 19.32
C LEU A 323 9.53 10.56 19.88
N LEU A 324 10.12 9.73 19.01
CA LEU A 324 10.97 8.61 19.42
C LEU A 324 12.27 9.09 20.06
N GLU A 325 12.88 10.14 19.52
CA GLU A 325 14.10 10.77 20.09
C GLU A 325 13.82 11.39 21.45
N ALA A 326 12.72 12.13 21.58
CA ALA A 326 12.28 12.72 22.86
C ALA A 326 11.97 11.66 23.93
N SER A 327 11.54 10.48 23.54
CA SER A 327 11.24 9.38 24.48
C SER A 327 12.49 8.60 24.94
N ARG A 328 13.64 8.80 24.27
CA ARG A 328 14.93 8.16 24.59
C ARG A 328 15.89 9.07 25.39
N ALA A 329 15.61 10.38 25.39
CA ALA A 329 16.30 11.40 26.17
C ALA A 329 15.71 11.52 27.59
#